data_6661477eab5d87b9fbed082ea609af97
#
_entry.id   6661477eab5d87b9fbed082ea609af97
#
_cell.length_a   1.000
_cell.length_b   1.000
_cell.length_c   1.000
_cell.angle_alpha   90.00
_cell.angle_beta   90.00
_cell.angle_gamma   90.00
#
_symmetry.space_group_name_H-M   'P 1'
#
loop_
_entity.id
_entity.type
_entity.pdbx_description
1 polymer ?
#
loop_
_entity_poly.entity_id
_entity_poly.type
_entity_poly.pdbx_seq_one_letter_code
_entity_poly.pdbx_strand_id
1 'polypeptide(L)'
;GDLYKRQVLHTPTNYVNARVTQAVARSYGLPWVYEMRGVLECTWVASRPPSQEAEALSSERFTLLRAKEAEMARRADAVVVLSRVQAEDLAARGVEPSRITVVPNAVEQDVLEATRYSPAAARQRLGLPPEGLWVGSVSSLVGYEGFDVLLRAVALCRAQGIDVRCAIVGDGVSRPGLVALAGELGLESSVCVLPGRVERATALDWYQALDVFCVPRLDTPVCRLVTPLKPMTAMALGRPVVVSDLPALSELTAAATNRSFPAGDVEALSRVLTDMAAGEPLPSTPSTHQMLPTWSGNAVRQAEIYKELV
;
A
#
# COMPACT_ATOMS: atom_id res chain seq x y z
N GLY A 1 31.81 -0.05 -14.40
CA GLY A 1 32.45 -0.38 -13.13
C GLY A 1 32.89 -1.83 -13.10
N ASP A 2 34.03 -2.13 -12.47
CA ASP A 2 34.67 -3.44 -12.43
C ASP A 2 33.71 -4.51 -11.90
N LEU A 3 33.16 -5.34 -12.78
CA LEU A 3 32.37 -6.53 -12.44
C LEU A 3 33.18 -7.52 -11.57
N TYR A 4 34.50 -7.51 -11.68
CA TYR A 4 35.40 -8.34 -10.89
C TYR A 4 35.38 -8.10 -9.36
N LYS A 5 34.77 -6.99 -8.91
CA LYS A 5 34.60 -6.68 -7.48
C LYS A 5 33.20 -6.97 -6.97
N ARG A 6 32.28 -7.42 -7.82
CA ARG A 6 30.90 -7.74 -7.44
C ARG A 6 30.83 -9.16 -6.91
N GLN A 7 30.17 -9.35 -5.79
CA GLN A 7 30.03 -10.66 -5.15
C GLN A 7 28.61 -11.21 -5.28
N VAL A 8 27.60 -10.34 -5.36
CA VAL A 8 26.19 -10.70 -5.49
C VAL A 8 25.53 -9.77 -6.49
N LEU A 9 24.64 -10.28 -7.30
CA LEU A 9 23.73 -9.50 -8.14
C LEU A 9 22.36 -9.45 -7.50
N HIS A 10 21.73 -8.27 -7.53
CA HIS A 10 20.40 -8.09 -6.99
C HIS A 10 19.51 -7.41 -8.03
N THR A 11 18.28 -7.92 -8.20
CA THR A 11 17.34 -7.36 -9.16
C THR A 11 15.92 -7.28 -8.57
N PRO A 12 15.24 -6.13 -8.70
CA PRO A 12 13.83 -6.03 -8.34
C PRO A 12 12.94 -6.59 -9.45
N THR A 13 11.65 -6.82 -9.12
CA THR A 13 10.60 -7.23 -10.07
C THR A 13 10.70 -6.43 -11.39
N ASN A 14 10.55 -7.01 -12.61
CA ASN A 14 9.85 -8.26 -12.84
C ASN A 14 10.78 -9.33 -13.48
N TYR A 15 10.20 -10.44 -13.97
CA TYR A 15 10.92 -11.54 -14.60
C TYR A 15 11.85 -11.12 -15.74
N VAL A 16 11.58 -10.01 -16.42
CA VAL A 16 12.44 -9.48 -17.51
C VAL A 16 13.79 -9.09 -16.94
N ASN A 17 13.81 -8.32 -15.85
CA ASN A 17 15.03 -7.96 -15.13
C ASN A 17 15.72 -9.21 -14.57
N ALA A 18 14.94 -10.13 -13.99
CA ALA A 18 15.46 -11.37 -13.43
C ALA A 18 16.17 -12.24 -14.48
N ARG A 19 15.63 -12.32 -15.71
CA ARG A 19 16.29 -13.05 -16.81
C ARG A 19 17.63 -12.45 -17.20
N VAL A 20 17.71 -11.11 -17.28
CA VAL A 20 18.96 -10.42 -17.58
C VAL A 20 19.98 -10.67 -16.46
N THR A 21 19.55 -10.50 -15.21
CA THR A 21 20.41 -10.72 -14.04
C THR A 21 20.90 -12.17 -13.98
N GLN A 22 20.02 -13.14 -14.19
CA GLN A 22 20.39 -14.56 -14.25
C GLN A 22 21.42 -14.86 -15.33
N ALA A 23 21.28 -14.27 -16.53
CA ALA A 23 22.25 -14.47 -17.60
C ALA A 23 23.63 -13.94 -17.23
N VAL A 24 23.69 -12.75 -16.61
CA VAL A 24 24.93 -12.17 -16.12
C VAL A 24 25.51 -13.00 -14.96
N ALA A 25 24.68 -13.40 -13.99
CA ALA A 25 25.07 -14.25 -12.87
C ALA A 25 25.77 -15.53 -13.33
N ARG A 26 25.17 -16.23 -14.29
CA ARG A 26 25.75 -17.43 -14.87
C ARG A 26 27.08 -17.20 -15.59
N SER A 27 27.19 -16.08 -16.33
CA SER A 27 28.41 -15.77 -17.10
C SER A 27 29.61 -15.47 -16.20
N TYR A 28 29.37 -14.98 -14.98
CA TYR A 28 30.42 -14.61 -14.03
C TYR A 28 30.51 -15.53 -12.81
N GLY A 29 29.68 -16.55 -12.71
CA GLY A 29 29.65 -17.46 -11.56
C GLY A 29 29.25 -16.77 -10.27
N LEU A 30 28.33 -15.77 -10.34
CA LEU A 30 27.89 -14.99 -9.18
C LEU A 30 26.52 -15.45 -8.70
N PRO A 31 26.27 -15.47 -7.38
CA PRO A 31 24.93 -15.64 -6.85
C PRO A 31 24.06 -14.40 -7.12
N TRP A 32 22.76 -14.61 -7.15
CA TRP A 32 21.83 -13.50 -7.39
C TRP A 32 20.56 -13.57 -6.55
N VAL A 33 20.06 -12.41 -6.19
CA VAL A 33 18.84 -12.19 -5.40
C VAL A 33 17.75 -11.65 -6.29
N TYR A 34 16.54 -12.22 -6.16
CA TYR A 34 15.34 -11.70 -6.80
C TYR A 34 14.43 -11.04 -5.76
N GLU A 35 14.27 -9.73 -5.84
CA GLU A 35 13.39 -8.96 -4.95
C GLU A 35 12.02 -8.75 -5.60
N MET A 36 10.98 -9.35 -5.04
CA MET A 36 9.61 -9.23 -5.54
C MET A 36 8.84 -8.15 -4.78
N ARG A 37 8.83 -6.92 -5.31
CA ARG A 37 8.11 -5.76 -4.73
C ARG A 37 6.66 -5.63 -5.20
N GLY A 38 6.20 -6.52 -6.06
CA GLY A 38 4.85 -6.53 -6.61
C GLY A 38 4.57 -7.89 -7.25
N VAL A 39 3.37 -8.08 -7.76
CA VAL A 39 2.92 -9.30 -8.43
C VAL A 39 2.43 -8.91 -9.81
N LEU A 40 3.29 -9.14 -10.83
CA LEU A 40 3.12 -8.62 -12.19
C LEU A 40 1.80 -9.05 -12.83
N GLU A 41 1.46 -10.33 -12.75
CA GLU A 41 0.23 -10.87 -13.32
C GLU A 41 -1.03 -10.27 -12.68
N CYS A 42 -1.01 -10.07 -11.35
CA CYS A 42 -2.12 -9.45 -10.64
C CYS A 42 -2.23 -7.95 -10.95
N THR A 43 -1.10 -7.24 -11.07
CA THR A 43 -1.08 -5.83 -11.48
C THR A 43 -1.60 -5.68 -12.92
N TRP A 44 -1.25 -6.63 -13.81
CA TRP A 44 -1.77 -6.63 -15.17
C TRP A 44 -3.29 -6.85 -15.19
N VAL A 45 -3.83 -7.77 -14.41
CA VAL A 45 -5.29 -7.97 -14.26
C VAL A 45 -5.95 -6.68 -13.77
N ALA A 46 -5.42 -6.10 -12.68
CA ALA A 46 -5.96 -4.89 -12.08
C ALA A 46 -5.89 -3.65 -13.00
N SER A 47 -5.13 -3.69 -14.09
CA SER A 47 -5.10 -2.65 -15.13
C SER A 47 -6.21 -2.80 -16.18
N ARG A 48 -7.02 -3.87 -16.10
CA ARG A 48 -8.17 -4.09 -17.00
C ARG A 48 -9.44 -3.45 -16.42
N PRO A 49 -10.43 -3.15 -17.28
CA PRO A 49 -11.75 -2.78 -16.79
C PRO A 49 -12.32 -3.89 -15.89
N PRO A 50 -13.08 -3.57 -14.83
CA PRO A 50 -13.65 -4.59 -13.93
C PRO A 50 -14.45 -5.69 -14.65
N SER A 51 -15.14 -5.33 -15.73
CA SER A 51 -15.89 -6.29 -16.59
C SER A 51 -15.02 -7.34 -17.27
N GLN A 52 -13.70 -7.12 -17.38
CA GLN A 52 -12.74 -8.03 -18.02
C GLN A 52 -11.89 -8.79 -17.00
N GLU A 53 -12.08 -8.58 -15.70
CA GLU A 53 -11.23 -9.19 -14.66
C GLU A 53 -11.29 -10.72 -14.70
N ALA A 54 -12.48 -11.29 -14.77
CA ALA A 54 -12.67 -12.76 -14.81
C ALA A 54 -12.00 -13.38 -16.06
N GLU A 55 -12.14 -12.74 -17.21
CA GLU A 55 -11.49 -13.17 -18.46
C GLU A 55 -9.96 -13.05 -18.33
N ALA A 56 -9.47 -11.95 -17.80
CA ALA A 56 -8.04 -11.74 -17.59
C ALA A 56 -7.43 -12.79 -16.66
N LEU A 57 -8.09 -13.12 -15.56
CA LEU A 57 -7.64 -14.16 -14.59
C LEU A 57 -7.60 -15.56 -15.21
N SER A 58 -8.50 -15.88 -16.13
CA SER A 58 -8.53 -17.18 -16.84
C SER A 58 -7.66 -17.22 -18.09
N SER A 59 -7.01 -16.12 -18.47
CA SER A 59 -6.24 -16.00 -19.71
C SER A 59 -4.91 -16.76 -19.65
N GLU A 60 -4.45 -17.21 -20.81
CA GLU A 60 -3.11 -17.77 -20.98
C GLU A 60 -2.02 -16.77 -20.55
N ARG A 61 -2.22 -15.47 -20.82
CA ARG A 61 -1.27 -14.41 -20.41
C ARG A 61 -1.07 -14.37 -18.90
N PHE A 62 -2.14 -14.42 -18.10
CA PHE A 62 -2.05 -14.48 -16.64
C PHE A 62 -1.26 -15.70 -16.20
N THR A 63 -1.62 -16.87 -16.75
CA THR A 63 -0.95 -18.14 -16.43
C THR A 63 0.54 -18.10 -16.76
N LEU A 64 0.91 -17.60 -17.94
CA LEU A 64 2.31 -17.52 -18.37
C LEU A 64 3.11 -16.51 -17.55
N LEU A 65 2.55 -15.33 -17.24
CA LEU A 65 3.21 -14.35 -16.38
C LEU A 65 3.47 -14.92 -14.99
N ARG A 66 2.44 -15.54 -14.37
CA ARG A 66 2.53 -16.19 -13.06
C ARG A 66 3.59 -17.30 -13.03
N ALA A 67 3.58 -18.15 -14.05
CA ALA A 67 4.56 -19.24 -14.18
C ALA A 67 5.99 -18.71 -14.36
N LYS A 68 6.16 -17.64 -15.12
CA LYS A 68 7.48 -17.05 -15.40
C LYS A 68 8.05 -16.34 -14.18
N GLU A 69 7.25 -15.60 -13.41
CA GLU A 69 7.67 -15.00 -12.14
C GLU A 69 8.12 -16.09 -11.15
N ALA A 70 7.33 -17.15 -10.98
CA ALA A 70 7.68 -18.27 -10.12
C ALA A 70 8.94 -19.03 -10.62
N GLU A 71 9.13 -19.18 -11.92
CA GLU A 71 10.33 -19.76 -12.50
C GLU A 71 11.58 -18.97 -12.12
N MET A 72 11.54 -17.64 -12.23
CA MET A 72 12.67 -16.79 -11.89
C MET A 72 12.95 -16.83 -10.39
N ALA A 73 11.93 -16.80 -9.55
CA ALA A 73 12.07 -16.93 -8.10
C ALA A 73 12.71 -18.28 -7.70
N ARG A 74 12.29 -19.41 -8.31
CA ARG A 74 12.91 -20.72 -8.05
C ARG A 74 14.36 -20.81 -8.49
N ARG A 75 14.79 -20.00 -9.46
CA ARG A 75 16.16 -20.01 -10.01
C ARG A 75 17.11 -19.06 -9.29
N ALA A 76 16.58 -18.14 -8.49
CA ALA A 76 17.37 -17.24 -7.66
C ALA A 76 18.00 -18.01 -6.49
N ASP A 77 19.17 -17.57 -6.07
CA ASP A 77 19.85 -18.13 -4.90
C ASP A 77 19.16 -17.68 -3.61
N ALA A 78 18.63 -16.46 -3.58
CA ALA A 78 17.72 -15.98 -2.55
C ALA A 78 16.59 -15.12 -3.16
N VAL A 79 15.44 -15.10 -2.47
CA VAL A 79 14.25 -14.33 -2.86
C VAL A 79 13.86 -13.42 -1.72
N VAL A 80 13.66 -12.15 -2.03
CA VAL A 80 13.17 -11.14 -1.08
C VAL A 80 11.74 -10.77 -1.43
N VAL A 81 10.87 -10.74 -0.42
CA VAL A 81 9.46 -10.36 -0.56
C VAL A 81 9.07 -9.33 0.50
N LEU A 82 7.93 -8.65 0.31
CA LEU A 82 7.48 -7.56 1.18
C LEU A 82 6.65 -8.03 2.38
N SER A 83 6.14 -9.27 2.37
CA SER A 83 5.22 -9.76 3.40
C SER A 83 5.26 -11.29 3.50
N ARG A 84 4.76 -11.83 4.61
CA ARG A 84 4.56 -13.28 4.77
C ARG A 84 3.51 -13.80 3.80
N VAL A 85 2.44 -13.03 3.58
CA VAL A 85 1.41 -13.37 2.58
C VAL A 85 2.03 -13.59 1.20
N GLN A 86 2.96 -12.74 0.80
CA GLN A 86 3.67 -12.89 -0.47
C GLN A 86 4.65 -14.09 -0.45
N ALA A 87 5.30 -14.34 0.69
CA ALA A 87 6.17 -15.51 0.86
C ALA A 87 5.39 -16.82 0.74
N GLU A 88 4.23 -16.91 1.37
CA GLU A 88 3.33 -18.07 1.31
C GLU A 88 2.83 -18.33 -0.11
N ASP A 89 2.45 -17.29 -0.84
CA ASP A 89 2.06 -17.41 -2.26
C ASP A 89 3.19 -17.94 -3.12
N LEU A 90 4.43 -17.48 -2.93
CA LEU A 90 5.58 -18.01 -3.66
C LEU A 90 5.94 -19.44 -3.27
N ALA A 91 5.85 -19.78 -1.99
CA ALA A 91 6.05 -21.16 -1.52
C ALA A 91 5.03 -22.11 -2.15
N ALA A 92 3.76 -21.68 -2.24
CA ALA A 92 2.71 -22.44 -2.94
C ALA A 92 2.97 -22.61 -4.45
N ARG A 93 3.81 -21.72 -5.03
CA ARG A 93 4.27 -21.81 -6.43
C ARG A 93 5.57 -22.64 -6.58
N GLY A 94 6.02 -23.33 -5.53
CA GLY A 94 7.17 -24.21 -5.52
C GLY A 94 8.53 -23.49 -5.36
N VAL A 95 8.54 -22.29 -4.81
CA VAL A 95 9.78 -21.66 -4.33
C VAL A 95 10.10 -22.21 -2.96
N GLU A 96 11.36 -22.67 -2.76
CA GLU A 96 11.80 -23.23 -1.49
C GLU A 96 11.71 -22.20 -0.35
N PRO A 97 10.93 -22.45 0.73
CA PRO A 97 10.72 -21.48 1.80
C PRO A 97 12.01 -20.98 2.46
N SER A 98 13.03 -21.82 2.56
CA SER A 98 14.33 -21.44 3.14
C SER A 98 15.08 -20.39 2.33
N ARG A 99 14.72 -20.19 1.06
CA ARG A 99 15.29 -19.14 0.20
C ARG A 99 14.52 -17.84 0.23
N ILE A 100 13.33 -17.80 0.89
CA ILE A 100 12.47 -16.63 0.91
C ILE A 100 12.70 -15.84 2.19
N THR A 101 13.11 -14.58 2.07
CA THR A 101 13.28 -13.67 3.20
C THR A 101 12.30 -12.51 3.08
N VAL A 102 11.58 -12.21 4.17
CA VAL A 102 10.69 -11.05 4.22
C VAL A 102 11.48 -9.81 4.61
N VAL A 103 11.56 -8.85 3.69
CA VAL A 103 12.09 -7.51 3.90
C VAL A 103 10.98 -6.53 3.58
N PRO A 104 10.20 -6.09 4.57
CA PRO A 104 8.98 -5.32 4.34
C PRO A 104 9.28 -3.92 3.79
N ASN A 105 8.24 -3.26 3.28
CA ASN A 105 8.31 -1.83 3.04
C ASN A 105 8.71 -1.10 4.32
N ALA A 106 9.38 0.04 4.19
CA ALA A 106 9.92 0.80 5.31
C ALA A 106 9.55 2.27 5.22
N VAL A 107 9.65 2.95 6.35
CA VAL A 107 9.38 4.39 6.45
C VAL A 107 10.61 5.16 5.95
N GLU A 108 10.36 6.19 5.16
CA GLU A 108 11.38 7.12 4.70
C GLU A 108 11.91 7.97 5.86
N GLN A 109 13.19 8.30 5.83
CA GLN A 109 13.86 9.05 6.90
C GLN A 109 13.25 10.46 7.08
N ASP A 110 12.91 11.13 5.98
CA ASP A 110 12.27 12.45 5.99
C ASP A 110 10.90 12.46 6.67
N VAL A 111 10.17 11.32 6.63
CA VAL A 111 8.91 11.15 7.37
C VAL A 111 9.16 11.03 8.86
N LEU A 112 10.21 10.31 9.27
CA LEU A 112 10.58 10.16 10.68
C LEU A 112 11.03 11.49 11.31
N GLU A 113 11.71 12.32 10.54
CA GLU A 113 12.26 13.62 10.93
C GLU A 113 11.28 14.78 10.70
N ALA A 114 10.11 14.53 10.08
CA ALA A 114 9.15 15.56 9.75
C ALA A 114 8.61 16.26 11.00
N THR A 115 8.41 17.57 10.90
CA THR A 115 7.72 18.36 11.93
C THR A 115 6.31 17.82 12.13
N ARG A 116 5.94 17.56 13.38
CA ARG A 116 4.62 17.03 13.75
C ARG A 116 3.64 18.17 13.99
N TYR A 117 2.50 18.08 13.33
CA TYR A 117 1.37 18.98 13.52
C TYR A 117 0.16 18.21 14.06
N SER A 118 -0.66 18.85 14.88
CA SER A 118 -1.99 18.32 15.15
C SER A 118 -2.83 18.36 13.86
N PRO A 119 -3.85 17.50 13.70
CA PRO A 119 -4.70 17.52 12.51
C PRO A 119 -5.28 18.93 12.24
N ALA A 120 -5.75 19.62 13.26
CA ALA A 120 -6.28 20.98 13.12
C ALA A 120 -5.23 21.98 12.62
N ALA A 121 -3.98 21.93 13.14
CA ALA A 121 -2.90 22.79 12.68
C ALA A 121 -2.50 22.49 11.23
N ALA A 122 -2.45 21.22 10.85
CA ALA A 122 -2.17 20.82 9.46
C ALA A 122 -3.29 21.28 8.51
N ARG A 123 -4.56 21.16 8.92
CA ARG A 123 -5.71 21.68 8.16
C ARG A 123 -5.64 23.19 7.96
N GLN A 124 -5.29 23.92 9.00
CA GLN A 124 -5.12 25.39 8.90
C GLN A 124 -4.05 25.75 7.86
N ARG A 125 -2.93 25.04 7.82
CA ARG A 125 -1.85 25.24 6.83
C ARG A 125 -2.33 24.99 5.39
N LEU A 126 -3.29 24.09 5.22
CA LEU A 126 -3.87 23.72 3.92
C LEU A 126 -5.12 24.54 3.57
N GLY A 127 -5.55 25.47 4.43
CA GLY A 127 -6.78 26.25 4.23
C GLY A 127 -8.06 25.42 4.34
N LEU A 128 -8.01 24.30 5.07
CA LEU A 128 -9.17 23.41 5.29
C LEU A 128 -9.90 23.79 6.58
N PRO A 129 -11.22 23.53 6.66
CA PRO A 129 -11.97 23.67 7.90
C PRO A 129 -11.37 22.82 9.02
N PRO A 130 -11.21 23.38 10.24
CA PRO A 130 -10.61 22.64 11.35
C PRO A 130 -11.54 21.60 11.97
N GLU A 131 -12.86 21.73 11.78
CA GLU A 131 -13.89 20.90 12.39
C GLU A 131 -14.13 19.62 11.61
N GLY A 132 -14.87 18.69 12.24
CA GLY A 132 -15.30 17.40 11.69
C GLY A 132 -14.21 16.32 11.74
N LEU A 133 -14.63 15.09 11.53
CA LEU A 133 -13.72 13.94 11.37
C LEU A 133 -13.22 13.91 9.92
N TRP A 134 -11.95 14.22 9.70
CA TRP A 134 -11.33 14.16 8.38
C TRP A 134 -10.74 12.79 8.11
N VAL A 135 -11.32 12.10 7.14
CA VAL A 135 -10.86 10.78 6.67
C VAL A 135 -10.33 10.89 5.24
N GLY A 136 -9.41 10.04 4.87
CA GLY A 136 -8.92 10.11 3.49
C GLY A 136 -7.63 9.35 3.23
N SER A 137 -7.03 9.66 2.11
CA SER A 137 -5.80 8.99 1.65
C SER A 137 -4.95 9.90 0.78
N VAL A 138 -3.64 9.63 0.77
CA VAL A 138 -2.68 10.20 -0.17
C VAL A 138 -2.14 9.07 -1.02
N SER A 139 -2.61 8.92 -2.26
CA SER A 139 -2.35 7.72 -3.07
C SER A 139 -2.44 7.98 -4.58
N SER A 140 -2.03 6.98 -5.37
CA SER A 140 -2.41 6.90 -6.78
C SER A 140 -3.89 6.53 -6.89
N LEU A 141 -4.65 7.22 -7.73
CA LEU A 141 -6.09 7.03 -7.87
C LEU A 141 -6.37 6.02 -8.98
N VAL A 142 -6.40 4.73 -8.59
CA VAL A 142 -6.71 3.60 -9.47
C VAL A 142 -7.89 2.80 -8.91
N GLY A 143 -8.60 2.06 -9.76
CA GLY A 143 -9.86 1.43 -9.42
C GLY A 143 -9.82 0.53 -8.18
N TYR A 144 -8.79 -0.30 -8.06
CA TYR A 144 -8.68 -1.25 -6.95
C TYR A 144 -8.35 -0.60 -5.59
N GLU A 145 -8.00 0.69 -5.53
CA GLU A 145 -7.82 1.40 -4.24
C GLU A 145 -9.17 1.70 -3.56
N GLY A 146 -10.33 1.60 -4.26
CA GLY A 146 -11.67 1.59 -3.67
C GLY A 146 -12.14 2.93 -3.10
N PHE A 147 -11.65 4.05 -3.62
CA PHE A 147 -12.01 5.38 -3.10
C PHE A 147 -13.48 5.74 -3.34
N ASP A 148 -14.16 5.09 -4.27
CA ASP A 148 -15.60 5.17 -4.45
C ASP A 148 -16.37 4.61 -3.24
N VAL A 149 -15.88 3.54 -2.62
CA VAL A 149 -16.42 2.99 -1.35
C VAL A 149 -16.29 4.03 -0.23
N LEU A 150 -15.14 4.71 -0.13
CA LEU A 150 -14.95 5.77 0.86
C LEU A 150 -15.90 6.94 0.65
N LEU A 151 -16.05 7.45 -0.59
CA LEU A 151 -16.96 8.55 -0.89
C LEU A 151 -18.41 8.20 -0.52
N ARG A 152 -18.87 7.01 -0.86
CA ARG A 152 -20.22 6.52 -0.51
C ARG A 152 -20.41 6.39 1.00
N ALA A 153 -19.41 5.87 1.73
CA ALA A 153 -19.45 5.77 3.18
C ALA A 153 -19.52 7.16 3.86
N VAL A 154 -18.75 8.12 3.37
CA VAL A 154 -18.83 9.51 3.83
C VAL A 154 -20.21 10.12 3.58
N ALA A 155 -20.78 9.90 2.39
CA ALA A 155 -22.14 10.36 2.08
C ALA A 155 -23.18 9.76 3.01
N LEU A 156 -23.10 8.48 3.37
CA LEU A 156 -23.98 7.84 4.34
C LEU A 156 -23.86 8.48 5.73
N CYS A 157 -22.65 8.74 6.22
CA CYS A 157 -22.43 9.45 7.49
C CYS A 157 -23.07 10.84 7.46
N ARG A 158 -22.87 11.60 6.38
CA ARG A 158 -23.43 12.94 6.20
C ARG A 158 -24.95 12.93 6.17
N ALA A 159 -25.56 11.97 5.51
CA ALA A 159 -27.02 11.78 5.49
C ALA A 159 -27.61 11.51 6.88
N GLN A 160 -26.80 10.95 7.80
CA GLN A 160 -27.16 10.74 9.22
C GLN A 160 -26.84 11.97 10.11
N GLY A 161 -26.39 13.08 9.54
CA GLY A 161 -26.04 14.29 10.28
C GLY A 161 -24.66 14.24 10.96
N ILE A 162 -23.82 13.25 10.66
CA ILE A 162 -22.50 13.08 11.24
C ILE A 162 -21.48 13.90 10.43
N ASP A 163 -20.71 14.77 11.10
CA ASP A 163 -19.72 15.63 10.42
C ASP A 163 -18.43 14.88 10.07
N VAL A 164 -18.53 13.98 9.09
CA VAL A 164 -17.40 13.31 8.45
C VAL A 164 -17.04 14.06 7.17
N ARG A 165 -15.76 14.35 6.99
CA ARG A 165 -15.20 15.03 5.82
C ARG A 165 -14.11 14.16 5.18
N CYS A 166 -13.85 14.37 3.89
CA CYS A 166 -12.95 13.50 3.13
C CYS A 166 -11.88 14.31 2.38
N ALA A 167 -10.65 13.82 2.37
CA ALA A 167 -9.61 14.32 1.47
C ALA A 167 -8.92 13.13 0.76
N ILE A 168 -9.06 13.08 -0.58
CA ILE A 168 -8.40 12.08 -1.41
C ILE A 168 -7.39 12.79 -2.28
N VAL A 169 -6.11 12.67 -1.88
CA VAL A 169 -4.99 13.41 -2.47
C VAL A 169 -4.21 12.52 -3.41
N GLY A 170 -4.04 12.96 -4.63
CA GLY A 170 -3.29 12.25 -5.66
C GLY A 170 -3.93 12.32 -7.03
N ASP A 171 -3.39 11.56 -7.96
CA ASP A 171 -3.86 11.52 -9.35
C ASP A 171 -3.83 10.09 -9.89
N GLY A 172 -4.56 9.88 -10.97
CA GLY A 172 -4.67 8.58 -11.64
C GLY A 172 -5.94 8.46 -12.47
N VAL A 173 -6.05 7.32 -13.14
CA VAL A 173 -7.14 7.06 -14.10
C VAL A 173 -8.54 7.13 -13.49
N SER A 174 -8.68 6.91 -12.18
CA SER A 174 -9.96 6.96 -11.49
C SER A 174 -10.38 8.36 -11.04
N ARG A 175 -9.47 9.35 -11.06
CA ARG A 175 -9.75 10.69 -10.55
C ARG A 175 -10.99 11.35 -11.17
N PRO A 176 -11.18 11.37 -12.50
CA PRO A 176 -12.37 11.99 -13.10
C PRO A 176 -13.68 11.37 -12.62
N GLY A 177 -13.71 10.02 -12.50
CA GLY A 177 -14.89 9.30 -11.99
C GLY A 177 -15.16 9.59 -10.50
N LEU A 178 -14.12 9.73 -9.68
CA LEU A 178 -14.27 10.07 -8.26
C LEU A 178 -14.80 11.50 -8.07
N VAL A 179 -14.36 12.46 -8.89
CA VAL A 179 -14.88 13.83 -8.88
C VAL A 179 -16.36 13.86 -9.27
N ALA A 180 -16.74 13.12 -10.33
CA ALA A 180 -18.14 13.00 -10.75
C ALA A 180 -18.99 12.37 -9.65
N LEU A 181 -18.53 11.24 -9.06
CA LEU A 181 -19.22 10.55 -7.98
C LEU A 181 -19.42 11.45 -6.74
N ALA A 182 -18.42 12.23 -6.35
CA ALA A 182 -18.55 13.17 -5.24
C ALA A 182 -19.67 14.20 -5.50
N GLY A 183 -19.76 14.71 -6.73
CA GLY A 183 -20.87 15.59 -7.16
C GLY A 183 -22.24 14.90 -7.13
N GLU A 184 -22.34 13.67 -7.64
CA GLU A 184 -23.57 12.87 -7.61
C GLU A 184 -24.06 12.56 -6.19
N LEU A 185 -23.12 12.37 -5.26
CA LEU A 185 -23.40 12.14 -3.84
C LEU A 185 -23.68 13.43 -3.05
N GLY A 186 -23.65 14.61 -3.68
CA GLY A 186 -23.87 15.89 -3.03
C GLY A 186 -22.75 16.28 -2.03
N LEU A 187 -21.55 15.73 -2.19
CA LEU A 187 -20.41 16.06 -1.35
C LEU A 187 -19.77 17.37 -1.84
N GLU A 188 -20.13 18.47 -1.21
CA GLU A 188 -19.58 19.80 -1.52
C GLU A 188 -18.06 19.86 -1.29
N SER A 189 -17.39 20.82 -1.91
CA SER A 189 -15.94 21.01 -1.79
C SER A 189 -15.45 21.30 -0.36
N SER A 190 -16.33 21.76 0.52
CA SER A 190 -16.07 21.90 1.96
C SER A 190 -16.07 20.59 2.74
N VAL A 191 -16.69 19.55 2.15
CA VAL A 191 -16.83 18.20 2.73
C VAL A 191 -15.88 17.22 2.08
N CYS A 192 -15.70 17.32 0.77
CA CYS A 192 -14.85 16.40 0.01
C CYS A 192 -13.86 17.16 -0.87
N VAL A 193 -12.57 16.98 -0.58
CA VAL A 193 -11.46 17.66 -1.29
C VAL A 193 -10.68 16.65 -2.10
N LEU A 194 -10.61 16.86 -3.42
CA LEU A 194 -9.81 16.08 -4.36
C LEU A 194 -8.81 17.00 -5.09
N PRO A 195 -7.73 17.44 -4.41
CA PRO A 195 -6.85 18.48 -4.95
C PRO A 195 -6.04 18.03 -6.16
N GLY A 196 -6.01 16.71 -6.42
CA GLY A 196 -5.15 16.13 -7.42
C GLY A 196 -3.75 15.86 -6.88
N ARG A 197 -2.77 15.84 -7.79
CA ARG A 197 -1.36 15.64 -7.42
C ARG A 197 -0.82 16.86 -6.69
N VAL A 198 -0.20 16.63 -5.56
CA VAL A 198 0.46 17.66 -4.75
C VAL A 198 1.97 17.47 -4.76
N GLU A 199 2.71 18.53 -4.43
CA GLU A 199 4.15 18.46 -4.26
C GLU A 199 4.54 17.63 -3.03
N ARG A 200 5.71 17.00 -3.06
CA ARG A 200 6.21 16.17 -1.94
C ARG A 200 6.29 16.97 -0.63
N ALA A 201 6.68 18.23 -0.69
CA ALA A 201 6.79 19.08 0.48
C ALA A 201 5.45 19.29 1.23
N THR A 202 4.34 19.37 0.48
CA THR A 202 2.99 19.55 1.05
C THR A 202 2.28 18.22 1.31
N ALA A 203 2.77 17.11 0.75
CA ALA A 203 2.14 15.80 0.92
C ALA A 203 2.07 15.39 2.40
N LEU A 204 3.11 15.68 3.20
CA LEU A 204 3.13 15.36 4.62
C LEU A 204 2.11 16.19 5.42
N ASP A 205 1.82 17.41 5.02
CA ASP A 205 0.76 18.21 5.63
C ASP A 205 -0.61 17.55 5.40
N TRP A 206 -0.85 16.99 4.20
CA TRP A 206 -2.08 16.27 3.89
C TRP A 206 -2.25 15.00 4.73
N TYR A 207 -1.18 14.19 4.91
CA TYR A 207 -1.24 13.04 5.82
C TYR A 207 -1.60 13.48 7.25
N GLN A 208 -1.01 14.58 7.72
CA GLN A 208 -1.21 15.09 9.08
C GLN A 208 -2.57 15.78 9.27
N ALA A 209 -3.18 16.32 8.20
CA ALA A 209 -4.50 16.93 8.23
C ALA A 209 -5.63 15.91 8.46
N LEU A 210 -5.40 14.63 8.13
CA LEU A 210 -6.35 13.56 8.38
C LEU A 210 -6.36 13.16 9.86
N ASP A 211 -7.54 12.97 10.41
CA ASP A 211 -7.73 12.28 11.68
C ASP A 211 -7.57 10.77 11.50
N VAL A 212 -7.97 10.26 10.33
CA VAL A 212 -7.93 8.84 9.97
C VAL A 212 -7.43 8.66 8.54
N PHE A 213 -6.42 7.85 8.37
CA PHE A 213 -5.97 7.43 7.04
C PHE A 213 -6.73 6.18 6.60
N CYS A 214 -7.44 6.26 5.48
CA CYS A 214 -8.28 5.17 4.98
C CYS A 214 -7.65 4.45 3.79
N VAL A 215 -7.66 3.11 3.81
CA VAL A 215 -7.16 2.23 2.73
C VAL A 215 -8.29 1.29 2.30
N PRO A 216 -9.28 1.77 1.54
CA PRO A 216 -10.51 1.04 1.25
C PRO A 216 -10.36 0.10 0.05
N ARG A 217 -9.24 -0.61 -0.07
CA ARG A 217 -8.93 -1.46 -1.21
C ARG A 217 -10.02 -2.50 -1.47
N LEU A 218 -10.31 -2.70 -2.75
CA LEU A 218 -11.22 -3.75 -3.19
C LEU A 218 -10.57 -5.12 -3.08
N ASP A 219 -11.40 -6.15 -2.95
CA ASP A 219 -10.93 -7.54 -2.91
C ASP A 219 -10.53 -8.03 -4.30
N THR A 220 -9.29 -7.74 -4.65
CA THR A 220 -8.67 -8.15 -5.91
C THR A 220 -7.37 -8.92 -5.63
N PRO A 221 -6.90 -9.78 -6.55
CA PRO A 221 -5.67 -10.55 -6.33
C PRO A 221 -4.45 -9.70 -6.00
N VAL A 222 -4.32 -8.51 -6.60
CA VAL A 222 -3.19 -7.60 -6.29
C VAL A 222 -3.29 -7.05 -4.87
N CYS A 223 -4.49 -6.69 -4.40
CA CYS A 223 -4.72 -6.13 -3.07
C CYS A 223 -4.57 -7.17 -1.95
N ARG A 224 -4.83 -8.45 -2.25
CA ARG A 224 -4.60 -9.55 -1.31
C ARG A 224 -3.12 -9.83 -1.05
N LEU A 225 -2.24 -9.59 -2.05
CA LEU A 225 -0.83 -10.00 -2.01
C LEU A 225 0.15 -8.85 -1.80
N VAL A 226 -0.17 -7.63 -2.26
CA VAL A 226 0.79 -6.52 -2.28
C VAL A 226 0.51 -5.50 -1.19
N THR A 227 1.46 -5.33 -0.27
CA THR A 227 1.40 -4.32 0.79
C THR A 227 1.65 -2.92 0.23
N PRO A 228 0.77 -1.94 0.50
CA PRO A 228 0.99 -0.55 0.07
C PRO A 228 2.01 0.19 0.97
N LEU A 229 2.71 1.18 0.40
CA LEU A 229 3.64 2.04 1.14
C LEU A 229 2.94 3.14 1.95
N LYS A 230 1.83 3.67 1.43
CA LYS A 230 1.19 4.89 1.97
C LYS A 230 0.72 4.77 3.43
N PRO A 231 0.09 3.67 3.86
CA PRO A 231 -0.27 3.50 5.27
C PRO A 231 0.93 3.56 6.23
N MET A 232 2.12 3.14 5.78
CA MET A 232 3.35 3.24 6.56
C MET A 232 3.68 4.70 6.92
N THR A 233 3.56 5.61 5.95
CA THR A 233 3.74 7.05 6.18
C THR A 233 2.70 7.59 7.17
N ALA A 234 1.43 7.21 7.02
CA ALA A 234 0.36 7.64 7.93
C ALA A 234 0.62 7.15 9.37
N MET A 235 0.95 5.86 9.54
CA MET A 235 1.29 5.27 10.83
C MET A 235 2.52 5.94 11.45
N ALA A 236 3.56 6.19 10.65
CA ALA A 236 4.76 6.89 11.10
C ALA A 236 4.46 8.33 11.56
N LEU A 237 3.47 8.99 10.98
CA LEU A 237 2.97 10.31 11.39
C LEU A 237 1.95 10.24 12.55
N GLY A 238 1.76 9.05 13.14
CA GLY A 238 0.85 8.87 14.27
C GLY A 238 -0.64 8.92 13.88
N ARG A 239 -0.96 8.70 12.61
CA ARG A 239 -2.35 8.64 12.16
C ARG A 239 -2.90 7.23 12.31
N PRO A 240 -4.07 7.05 12.95
CA PRO A 240 -4.78 5.78 12.92
C PRO A 240 -5.16 5.43 11.49
N VAL A 241 -5.22 4.13 11.20
CA VAL A 241 -5.58 3.63 9.87
C VAL A 241 -6.86 2.81 9.91
N VAL A 242 -7.70 3.01 8.90
CA VAL A 242 -8.88 2.16 8.62
C VAL A 242 -8.62 1.46 7.31
N VAL A 243 -8.69 0.12 7.31
CA VAL A 243 -8.29 -0.70 6.16
C VAL A 243 -9.37 -1.72 5.81
N SER A 244 -9.45 -2.08 4.54
CA SER A 244 -10.20 -3.27 4.13
C SER A 244 -9.59 -4.52 4.76
N ASP A 245 -10.43 -5.49 5.15
CA ASP A 245 -9.99 -6.78 5.69
C ASP A 245 -9.43 -7.67 4.58
N LEU A 246 -8.16 -7.41 4.25
CA LEU A 246 -7.39 -8.14 3.24
C LEU A 246 -6.06 -8.61 3.84
N PRO A 247 -5.56 -9.82 3.49
CA PRO A 247 -4.40 -10.42 4.13
C PRO A 247 -3.17 -9.51 4.19
N ALA A 248 -2.82 -8.85 3.09
CA ALA A 248 -1.66 -7.95 3.02
C ALA A 248 -1.83 -6.68 3.88
N LEU A 249 -3.07 -6.19 4.05
CA LEU A 249 -3.37 -5.03 4.89
C LEU A 249 -3.41 -5.44 6.37
N SER A 250 -4.00 -6.58 6.69
CA SER A 250 -4.05 -7.11 8.06
C SER A 250 -2.63 -7.38 8.59
N GLU A 251 -1.74 -7.96 7.78
CA GLU A 251 -0.33 -8.13 8.14
C GLU A 251 0.36 -6.79 8.37
N LEU A 252 0.18 -5.83 7.44
CA LEU A 252 0.80 -4.51 7.50
C LEU A 252 0.41 -3.73 8.76
N THR A 253 -0.86 -3.83 9.18
CA THR A 253 -1.41 -3.02 10.27
C THR A 253 -1.47 -3.75 11.62
N ALA A 254 -1.01 -4.99 11.69
CA ALA A 254 -1.11 -5.83 12.90
C ALA A 254 -0.51 -5.19 14.16
N ALA A 255 0.53 -4.35 14.01
CA ALA A 255 1.19 -3.63 15.10
C ALA A 255 0.75 -2.16 15.23
N ALA A 256 -0.27 -1.73 14.50
CA ALA A 256 -0.71 -0.33 14.45
C ALA A 256 -2.09 -0.13 15.08
N THR A 257 -2.38 1.10 15.48
CA THR A 257 -3.75 1.51 15.82
C THR A 257 -4.59 1.48 14.55
N ASN A 258 -5.44 0.46 14.44
CA ASN A 258 -6.23 0.25 13.22
C ASN A 258 -7.64 -0.26 13.53
N ARG A 259 -8.55 -0.06 12.56
CA ARG A 259 -9.81 -0.80 12.43
C ARG A 259 -9.89 -1.37 11.02
N SER A 260 -10.54 -2.53 10.88
CA SER A 260 -10.81 -3.13 9.59
C SER A 260 -12.30 -3.20 9.31
N PHE A 261 -12.64 -3.31 8.03
CA PHE A 261 -14.00 -3.53 7.54
C PHE A 261 -13.96 -4.45 6.32
N PRO A 262 -15.04 -5.20 6.01
CA PRO A 262 -15.09 -6.06 4.83
C PRO A 262 -14.86 -5.27 3.55
N ALA A 263 -13.96 -5.75 2.68
CA ALA A 263 -13.59 -5.06 1.45
C ALA A 263 -14.83 -4.79 0.56
N GLY A 264 -15.01 -3.54 0.15
CA GLY A 264 -16.14 -3.09 -0.68
C GLY A 264 -17.44 -2.81 0.08
N ASP A 265 -17.51 -3.07 1.39
CA ASP A 265 -18.71 -2.86 2.21
C ASP A 265 -18.79 -1.39 2.67
N VAL A 266 -19.63 -0.62 1.98
CA VAL A 266 -19.86 0.81 2.23
C VAL A 266 -20.50 1.04 3.60
N GLU A 267 -21.47 0.21 3.98
CA GLU A 267 -22.20 0.32 5.25
C GLU A 267 -21.31 -0.02 6.43
N ALA A 268 -20.46 -1.04 6.30
CA ALA A 268 -19.49 -1.38 7.34
C ALA A 268 -18.48 -0.25 7.54
N LEU A 269 -17.95 0.32 6.45
CA LEU A 269 -17.05 1.47 6.54
C LEU A 269 -17.77 2.68 7.17
N SER A 270 -19.01 2.98 6.77
CA SER A 270 -19.79 4.07 7.36
C SER A 270 -19.97 3.89 8.86
N ARG A 271 -20.26 2.68 9.36
CA ARG A 271 -20.35 2.38 10.80
C ARG A 271 -19.03 2.66 11.51
N VAL A 272 -17.90 2.19 10.96
CA VAL A 272 -16.58 2.46 11.53
C VAL A 272 -16.30 3.97 11.64
N LEU A 273 -16.63 4.75 10.60
CA LEU A 273 -16.44 6.19 10.61
C LEU A 273 -17.37 6.90 11.60
N THR A 274 -18.60 6.41 11.76
CA THR A 274 -19.58 6.90 12.75
C THR A 274 -19.07 6.71 14.17
N ASP A 275 -18.60 5.51 14.50
CA ASP A 275 -18.03 5.19 15.82
C ASP A 275 -16.83 6.08 16.13
N MET A 276 -15.98 6.30 15.15
CA MET A 276 -14.81 7.19 15.30
C MET A 276 -15.21 8.65 15.49
N ALA A 277 -16.24 9.13 14.79
CA ALA A 277 -16.77 10.48 14.95
C ALA A 277 -17.42 10.68 16.33
N ALA A 278 -18.00 9.63 16.91
CA ALA A 278 -18.53 9.61 18.27
C ALA A 278 -17.44 9.59 19.37
N GLY A 279 -16.15 9.50 18.97
CA GLY A 279 -15.03 9.47 19.90
C GLY A 279 -14.78 8.10 20.52
N GLU A 280 -15.28 7.03 19.91
CA GLU A 280 -14.95 5.68 20.39
C GLU A 280 -13.43 5.43 20.34
N PRO A 281 -12.85 4.94 21.44
CA PRO A 281 -11.42 4.75 21.52
C PRO A 281 -10.96 3.71 20.48
N LEU A 282 -9.92 4.08 19.76
CA LEU A 282 -9.23 3.11 18.92
C LEU A 282 -8.46 2.12 19.80
N PRO A 283 -8.29 0.87 19.34
CA PRO A 283 -7.44 -0.08 20.07
C PRO A 283 -6.09 0.55 20.36
N SER A 284 -5.72 0.66 21.63
CA SER A 284 -4.43 1.20 22.02
C SER A 284 -3.33 0.22 21.63
N THR A 285 -2.49 0.60 20.69
CA THR A 285 -1.25 -0.11 20.41
C THR A 285 -0.07 0.62 21.07
N PRO A 286 0.96 -0.09 21.51
CA PRO A 286 2.20 0.53 21.98
C PRO A 286 2.71 1.51 20.93
N SER A 287 3.41 2.57 21.35
CA SER A 287 3.88 3.66 20.48
C SER A 287 4.45 3.11 19.15
N THR A 288 3.68 3.24 18.11
CA THR A 288 3.92 2.64 16.76
C THR A 288 5.26 3.05 16.15
N HIS A 289 5.82 4.20 16.57
CA HIS A 289 7.08 4.70 16.05
C HIS A 289 8.28 3.77 16.24
N GLN A 290 8.29 2.97 17.32
CA GLN A 290 9.41 2.06 17.61
C GLN A 290 9.32 0.71 16.91
N MET A 291 8.19 0.41 16.25
CA MET A 291 7.92 -0.90 15.65
C MET A 291 7.89 -0.90 14.11
N LEU A 292 7.86 0.28 13.47
CA LEU A 292 7.82 0.34 12.02
C LEU A 292 9.20 0.04 11.41
N PRO A 293 9.25 -0.78 10.34
CA PRO A 293 10.49 -1.01 9.62
C PRO A 293 11.08 0.30 9.08
N THR A 294 12.40 0.42 9.18
CA THR A 294 13.17 1.54 8.61
C THR A 294 14.05 1.05 7.46
N TRP A 295 14.38 1.92 6.52
CA TRP A 295 15.27 1.55 5.42
C TRP A 295 16.67 1.17 5.90
N SER A 296 17.16 1.77 6.99
CA SER A 296 18.43 1.36 7.62
C SER A 296 18.36 -0.05 8.23
N GLY A 297 17.24 -0.39 8.90
CA GLY A 297 17.02 -1.74 9.40
C GLY A 297 16.89 -2.77 8.26
N ASN A 298 16.21 -2.41 7.18
CA ASN A 298 16.11 -3.25 5.99
C ASN A 298 17.46 -3.44 5.30
N ALA A 299 18.32 -2.41 5.26
CA ALA A 299 19.67 -2.51 4.70
C ALA A 299 20.54 -3.52 5.48
N VAL A 300 20.40 -3.57 6.81
CA VAL A 300 21.09 -4.59 7.64
C VAL A 300 20.63 -5.99 7.26
N ARG A 301 19.31 -6.23 7.19
CA ARG A 301 18.75 -7.52 6.76
C ARG A 301 19.21 -7.92 5.36
N GLN A 302 19.23 -6.96 4.44
CA GLN A 302 19.70 -7.18 3.09
C GLN A 302 21.17 -7.58 3.04
N ALA A 303 22.00 -6.93 3.88
CA ALA A 303 23.42 -7.27 4.00
C ALA A 303 23.65 -8.68 4.57
N GLU A 304 22.78 -9.15 5.48
CA GLU A 304 22.82 -10.51 6.00
C GLU A 304 22.56 -11.54 4.87
N ILE A 305 21.52 -11.32 4.06
CA ILE A 305 21.23 -12.17 2.89
C ILE A 305 22.45 -12.25 1.97
N TYR A 306 23.13 -11.13 1.70
CA TYR A 306 24.30 -11.14 0.84
C TYR A 306 25.48 -11.89 1.46
N LYS A 307 25.69 -11.82 2.77
CA LYS A 307 26.77 -12.55 3.47
C LYS A 307 26.56 -14.05 3.42
N GLU A 308 25.31 -14.51 3.45
CA GLU A 308 24.99 -15.95 3.35
C GLU A 308 25.24 -16.54 1.96
N LEU A 309 25.33 -15.67 0.93
CA LEU A 309 25.52 -16.06 -0.46
C LEU A 309 26.99 -16.03 -0.90
N VAL A 310 27.90 -15.47 -0.11
CA VAL A 310 29.32 -15.29 -0.39
C VAL A 310 30.16 -16.12 0.58
#